data_4dde7449c4a5cd6e91fcce3a51e12573
#
_entry.id   4dde7449c4a5cd6e91fcce3a51e12573
#
_cell.length_a   1.000
_cell.length_b   1.000
_cell.length_c   1.000
_cell.angle_alpha   90.00
_cell.angle_beta   90.00
_cell.angle_gamma   90.00
#
_symmetry.space_group_name_H-M   'P 1'
#
loop_
_entity.id
_entity.type
_entity.pdbx_description
1 polymer ?
#
loop_
_entity_poly.entity_id
_entity_poly.type
_entity_poly.pdbx_seq_one_letter_code
_entity_poly.pdbx_strand_id
1 'polypeptide(L)'
;MNNHTVITISRQYGSGGRELANKIAEKLGYKLFDRQIVHLAAAQIGIDDLSEDNLRNLENNVTPLSLSFIPFFNFGSRNTGFNNDIFINEAKAIRKLASDNDCVILGRCADFILEDLPNHYSFYICANDDYREKRGKEVYDGKSLKELNEEDNKRANYYKYYTKQNWGDPKNYDMIINTSKVSLDKAADIIISYVKSNKK
;
A
#
# COMPACT_ATOMS: atom_id res chain seq x y z
N MET A 1 8.65 20.44 -12.06
CA MET A 1 7.82 19.25 -12.38
C MET A 1 8.38 18.11 -11.56
N ASN A 2 7.53 17.39 -10.84
CA ASN A 2 7.97 16.24 -10.03
C ASN A 2 8.41 15.11 -10.97
N ASN A 3 9.69 14.74 -10.96
CA ASN A 3 10.27 13.73 -11.84
C ASN A 3 10.37 12.37 -11.16
N HIS A 4 9.89 12.26 -9.91
CA HIS A 4 9.95 11.00 -9.17
C HIS A 4 8.98 9.96 -9.74
N THR A 5 9.41 8.72 -9.68
CA THR A 5 8.61 7.55 -10.08
C THR A 5 7.92 6.98 -8.85
N VAL A 6 6.61 6.83 -8.91
CA VAL A 6 5.80 6.30 -7.82
C VAL A 6 5.08 5.04 -8.25
N ILE A 7 5.25 3.98 -7.49
CA ILE A 7 4.58 2.69 -7.70
C ILE A 7 3.61 2.46 -6.54
N THR A 8 2.32 2.32 -6.82
CA THR A 8 1.34 1.99 -5.80
C THR A 8 0.89 0.54 -5.93
N ILE A 9 0.78 -0.17 -4.80
CA ILE A 9 0.42 -1.58 -4.76
C ILE A 9 -0.78 -1.78 -3.83
N SER A 10 -1.94 -2.02 -4.41
CA SER A 10 -3.11 -2.59 -3.75
C SER A 10 -3.06 -4.12 -3.80
N ARG A 11 -3.56 -4.82 -2.78
CA ARG A 11 -3.31 -6.28 -2.69
C ARG A 11 -4.31 -7.00 -1.80
N GLN A 12 -4.72 -8.20 -2.19
CA GLN A 12 -5.41 -9.13 -1.31
C GLN A 12 -4.51 -9.62 -0.17
N TYR A 13 -5.11 -9.93 0.97
CA TYR A 13 -4.39 -10.58 2.06
C TYR A 13 -4.00 -12.02 1.64
N GLY A 14 -2.79 -12.43 1.94
CA GLY A 14 -2.27 -13.73 1.51
C GLY A 14 -1.75 -13.79 0.06
N SER A 15 -1.88 -12.73 -0.74
CA SER A 15 -1.36 -12.73 -2.12
C SER A 15 0.17 -12.57 -2.23
N GLY A 16 0.88 -12.28 -1.12
CA GLY A 16 2.31 -11.97 -1.19
C GLY A 16 2.62 -10.53 -1.65
N GLY A 17 1.60 -9.68 -1.81
CA GLY A 17 1.79 -8.33 -2.33
C GLY A 17 2.69 -7.42 -1.48
N ARG A 18 2.83 -7.68 -0.16
CA ARG A 18 3.78 -6.93 0.69
C ARG A 18 5.23 -7.34 0.38
N GLU A 19 5.49 -8.64 0.26
CA GLU A 19 6.81 -9.15 -0.13
C GLU A 19 7.20 -8.68 -1.54
N LEU A 20 6.22 -8.66 -2.45
CA LEU A 20 6.41 -8.12 -3.79
C LEU A 20 6.80 -6.63 -3.77
N ALA A 21 6.14 -5.83 -2.95
CA ALA A 21 6.47 -4.42 -2.78
C ALA A 21 7.91 -4.21 -2.27
N ASN A 22 8.33 -5.01 -1.26
CA ASN A 22 9.71 -5.01 -0.77
C ASN A 22 10.71 -5.34 -1.90
N LYS A 23 10.46 -6.43 -2.64
CA LYS A 23 11.33 -6.85 -3.76
C LYS A 23 11.48 -5.76 -4.85
N ILE A 24 10.39 -5.07 -5.18
CA ILE A 24 10.40 -3.98 -6.15
C ILE A 24 11.22 -2.81 -5.62
N ALA A 25 10.98 -2.40 -4.37
CA ALA A 25 11.70 -1.30 -3.73
C ALA A 25 13.21 -1.60 -3.66
N GLU A 26 13.60 -2.79 -3.22
CA GLU A 26 15.01 -3.24 -3.18
C GLU A 26 15.66 -3.24 -4.57
N LYS A 27 15.01 -3.84 -5.58
CA LYS A 27 15.57 -3.94 -6.94
C LYS A 27 15.73 -2.58 -7.62
N LEU A 28 14.90 -1.59 -7.26
CA LEU A 28 14.95 -0.24 -7.84
C LEU A 28 15.74 0.76 -6.97
N GLY A 29 16.07 0.41 -5.73
CA GLY A 29 16.61 1.35 -4.75
C GLY A 29 15.61 2.42 -4.32
N TYR A 30 14.31 2.11 -4.37
CA TYR A 30 13.22 3.01 -4.02
C TYR A 30 12.85 2.89 -2.54
N LYS A 31 12.32 3.97 -1.96
CA LYS A 31 11.76 3.92 -0.60
C LYS A 31 10.44 3.15 -0.61
N LEU A 32 10.21 2.32 0.42
CA LEU A 32 8.93 1.65 0.61
C LEU A 32 8.15 2.34 1.73
N PHE A 33 6.92 2.76 1.42
CA PHE A 33 6.00 3.36 2.38
C PHE A 33 4.78 2.45 2.57
N ASP A 34 4.74 1.82 3.72
CA ASP A 34 3.59 1.03 4.14
C ASP A 34 2.60 1.84 5.00
N ARG A 35 1.53 1.19 5.47
CA ARG A 35 0.50 1.82 6.29
C ARG A 35 1.06 2.53 7.51
N GLN A 36 2.06 1.97 8.17
CA GLN A 36 2.59 2.54 9.42
C GLN A 36 3.36 3.82 9.13
N ILE A 37 4.21 3.80 8.11
CA ILE A 37 5.00 4.97 7.71
C ILE A 37 4.07 6.11 7.28
N VAL A 38 3.05 5.80 6.48
CA VAL A 38 2.05 6.80 6.06
C VAL A 38 1.29 7.37 7.25
N HIS A 39 0.89 6.53 8.22
CA HIS A 39 0.16 6.98 9.40
C HIS A 39 1.03 7.86 10.31
N LEU A 40 2.29 7.48 10.52
CA LEU A 40 3.24 8.28 11.28
C LEU A 40 3.55 9.62 10.59
N ALA A 41 3.75 9.59 9.28
CA ALA A 41 3.93 10.81 8.50
C ALA A 41 2.70 11.73 8.57
N ALA A 42 1.50 11.18 8.53
CA ALA A 42 0.27 11.94 8.69
C ALA A 42 0.12 12.57 10.08
N ALA A 43 0.55 11.88 11.12
CA ALA A 43 0.53 12.41 12.49
C ALA A 43 1.53 13.57 12.69
N GLN A 44 2.58 13.64 11.88
CA GLN A 44 3.60 14.68 11.92
C GLN A 44 3.29 15.89 11.02
N ILE A 45 2.31 15.83 10.15
CA ILE A 45 1.89 16.97 9.27
C ILE A 45 1.35 18.16 10.07
N GLY A 46 1.15 18.03 11.41
CA GLY A 46 0.97 19.17 12.30
C GLY A 46 2.26 19.80 12.82
N ILE A 47 3.43 19.25 12.47
CA ILE A 47 4.78 19.70 12.87
C ILE A 47 5.57 19.90 11.56
N ASP A 48 6.04 21.09 11.33
CA ASP A 48 6.52 21.63 10.03
C ASP A 48 7.72 20.93 9.36
N ASP A 49 8.13 19.70 9.75
CA ASP A 49 9.32 19.09 9.14
C ASP A 49 9.27 17.56 9.00
N LEU A 50 9.00 17.09 7.78
CA LEU A 50 9.32 15.72 7.33
C LEU A 50 10.75 15.70 6.76
N SER A 51 11.76 15.95 7.63
CA SER A 51 13.16 15.82 7.22
C SER A 51 13.54 14.35 6.99
N GLU A 52 14.59 14.11 6.17
CA GLU A 52 15.09 12.74 5.91
C GLU A 52 15.47 12.02 7.21
N ASP A 53 15.95 12.75 8.22
CA ASP A 53 16.29 12.18 9.52
C ASP A 53 15.06 11.72 10.30
N ASN A 54 13.93 12.43 10.19
CA ASN A 54 12.66 12.02 10.78
C ASN A 54 12.08 10.79 10.09
N LEU A 55 12.20 10.68 8.76
CA LEU A 55 11.79 9.48 8.01
C LEU A 55 12.66 8.26 8.38
N ARG A 56 13.99 8.42 8.51
CA ARG A 56 14.90 7.36 8.98
C ARG A 56 14.61 6.91 10.40
N ASN A 57 14.29 7.85 11.30
CA ASN A 57 13.88 7.54 12.67
C ASN A 57 12.55 6.77 12.70
N LEU A 58 11.62 7.04 11.79
CA LEU A 58 10.38 6.30 11.64
C LEU A 58 10.63 4.87 11.13
N GLU A 59 11.50 4.70 10.14
CA GLU A 59 11.91 3.39 9.62
C GLU A 59 12.60 2.53 10.69
N ASN A 60 13.47 3.13 11.50
CA ASN A 60 14.24 2.44 12.54
C ASN A 60 13.40 2.07 13.78
N ASN A 61 12.33 2.79 14.07
CA ASN A 61 11.45 2.56 15.23
C ASN A 61 10.27 1.62 14.93
N VAL A 62 10.06 1.24 13.68
CA VAL A 62 9.00 0.29 13.29
C VAL A 62 9.53 -1.13 13.39
N THR A 63 9.41 -1.75 14.56
CA THR A 63 9.75 -3.17 14.72
C THR A 63 8.69 -4.07 14.07
N PRO A 64 9.08 -5.24 13.51
CA PRO A 64 8.15 -6.20 12.89
C PRO A 64 7.03 -6.67 13.84
N LEU A 65 7.23 -6.62 15.16
CA LEU A 65 6.24 -6.99 16.18
C LEU A 65 5.13 -5.95 16.39
N SER A 66 5.36 -4.69 16.09
CA SER A 66 4.34 -3.63 16.27
C SER A 66 3.24 -3.66 15.18
N LEU A 67 3.42 -4.51 14.17
CA LEU A 67 2.50 -4.67 13.05
C LEU A 67 1.14 -5.26 13.40
N SER A 68 1.03 -5.97 14.54
CA SER A 68 -0.18 -6.69 14.93
C SER A 68 -1.12 -5.89 15.85
N PHE A 69 -0.66 -4.79 16.45
CA PHE A 69 -1.34 -4.16 17.57
C PHE A 69 -1.88 -2.74 17.37
N ILE A 70 -1.88 -2.19 16.17
CA ILE A 70 -2.69 -1.00 15.95
C ILE A 70 -4.12 -1.47 15.70
N PRO A 71 -5.06 -1.25 16.66
CA PRO A 71 -6.44 -1.61 16.45
C PRO A 71 -6.91 -0.95 15.16
N PHE A 72 -7.46 -1.74 14.28
CA PHE A 72 -8.28 -1.22 13.20
C PHE A 72 -9.38 -0.42 13.88
N PHE A 73 -9.25 0.89 13.93
CA PHE A 73 -10.20 1.76 14.62
C PHE A 73 -11.61 1.31 14.30
N ASN A 74 -12.37 1.01 15.34
CA ASN A 74 -13.75 0.57 15.25
C ASN A 74 -14.53 1.43 14.25
N PHE A 75 -14.83 0.86 13.10
CA PHE A 75 -15.67 1.47 12.07
C PHE A 75 -17.13 1.63 12.53
N GLY A 76 -17.41 1.40 13.81
CA GLY A 76 -18.72 1.46 14.42
C GLY A 76 -19.01 2.71 15.29
N SER A 77 -18.08 3.65 15.41
CA SER A 77 -18.31 4.84 16.21
C SER A 77 -18.73 6.03 15.34
N ARG A 78 -19.82 6.69 15.73
CA ARG A 78 -20.52 7.80 15.08
C ARG A 78 -19.73 9.12 14.93
N ASN A 79 -18.41 9.10 14.77
CA ASN A 79 -17.59 10.29 14.59
C ASN A 79 -17.09 10.37 13.14
N THR A 80 -17.98 10.65 12.20
CA THR A 80 -17.67 10.78 10.77
C THR A 80 -16.67 11.91 10.45
N GLY A 81 -16.59 12.95 11.27
CA GLY A 81 -15.63 14.05 11.11
C GLY A 81 -14.19 13.62 11.35
N PHE A 82 -13.92 12.94 12.45
CA PHE A 82 -12.56 12.52 12.84
C PHE A 82 -11.92 11.53 11.84
N ASN A 83 -12.70 10.62 11.26
CA ASN A 83 -12.22 9.68 10.25
C ASN A 83 -11.84 10.38 8.93
N ASN A 84 -12.56 11.42 8.55
CA ASN A 84 -12.25 12.22 7.37
C ASN A 84 -10.96 13.02 7.55
N ASP A 85 -10.72 13.57 8.73
CA ASP A 85 -9.49 14.31 9.03
C ASP A 85 -8.25 13.41 8.97
N ILE A 86 -8.36 12.17 9.47
CA ILE A 86 -7.28 11.18 9.35
C ILE A 86 -6.98 10.87 7.88
N PHE A 87 -8.00 10.60 7.07
CA PHE A 87 -7.80 10.32 5.65
C PHE A 87 -7.18 11.51 4.90
N ILE A 88 -7.64 12.72 5.19
CA ILE A 88 -7.10 13.95 4.59
C ILE A 88 -5.61 14.11 4.93
N ASN A 89 -5.23 13.86 6.19
CA ASN A 89 -3.83 13.96 6.61
C ASN A 89 -2.98 12.84 6.00
N GLU A 90 -3.50 11.61 5.91
CA GLU A 90 -2.83 10.52 5.19
C GLU A 90 -2.66 10.85 3.69
N ALA A 91 -3.66 11.44 3.05
CA ALA A 91 -3.57 11.85 1.64
C ALA A 91 -2.52 12.95 1.43
N LYS A 92 -2.43 13.93 2.33
CA LYS A 92 -1.37 14.96 2.31
C LYS A 92 0.01 14.32 2.48
N ALA A 93 0.15 13.38 3.44
CA ALA A 93 1.41 12.65 3.65
C ALA A 93 1.81 11.85 2.42
N ILE A 94 0.89 11.09 1.82
CA ILE A 94 1.13 10.31 0.60
C ILE A 94 1.60 11.21 -0.54
N ARG A 95 0.93 12.34 -0.78
CA ARG A 95 1.35 13.30 -1.82
C ARG A 95 2.74 13.88 -1.55
N LYS A 96 3.05 14.22 -0.29
CA LYS A 96 4.37 14.73 0.07
C LYS A 96 5.46 13.65 -0.11
N LEU A 97 5.25 12.43 0.39
CA LEU A 97 6.18 11.33 0.22
C LEU A 97 6.45 11.02 -1.26
N ALA A 98 5.41 11.07 -2.09
CA ALA A 98 5.48 10.86 -3.53
C ALA A 98 6.18 12.03 -4.26
N SER A 99 6.07 13.27 -3.74
CA SER A 99 6.73 14.43 -4.33
C SER A 99 8.24 14.44 -4.09
N ASP A 100 8.67 13.85 -2.99
CA ASP A 100 10.04 13.97 -2.50
C ASP A 100 10.90 12.73 -2.80
N ASN A 101 10.28 11.62 -3.27
CA ASN A 101 10.99 10.34 -3.40
C ASN A 101 10.53 9.51 -4.60
N ASP A 102 11.47 8.79 -5.22
CA ASP A 102 11.16 7.57 -5.95
C ASP A 102 10.73 6.51 -4.94
N CYS A 103 9.50 6.00 -5.05
CA CYS A 103 8.96 5.16 -3.98
C CYS A 103 7.93 4.11 -4.43
N VAL A 104 7.76 3.12 -3.55
CA VAL A 104 6.68 2.15 -3.59
C VAL A 104 5.74 2.42 -2.40
N ILE A 105 4.45 2.60 -2.65
CA ILE A 105 3.45 2.87 -1.60
C ILE A 105 2.46 1.71 -1.53
N LEU A 106 2.26 1.17 -0.33
CA LEU A 106 1.48 -0.04 -0.13
C LEU A 106 0.09 0.25 0.45
N GLY A 107 -0.93 0.31 -0.42
CA GLY A 107 -2.33 0.50 -0.06
C GLY A 107 -2.69 1.95 0.29
N ARG A 108 -3.63 2.17 1.26
CA ARG A 108 -4.11 3.48 1.75
C ARG A 108 -4.76 4.36 0.67
N CYS A 109 -5.38 3.74 -0.33
CA CYS A 109 -5.94 4.44 -1.49
C CYS A 109 -4.91 5.30 -2.25
N ALA A 110 -3.61 4.95 -2.15
CA ALA A 110 -2.56 5.74 -2.78
C ALA A 110 -2.69 5.76 -4.32
N ASP A 111 -3.19 4.69 -4.90
CA ASP A 111 -3.57 4.60 -6.31
C ASP A 111 -4.56 5.70 -6.73
N PHE A 112 -5.59 5.95 -5.92
CA PHE A 112 -6.56 7.02 -6.14
C PHE A 112 -6.00 8.41 -5.81
N ILE A 113 -5.29 8.54 -4.68
CA ILE A 113 -4.75 9.83 -4.21
C ILE A 113 -3.73 10.42 -5.21
N LEU A 114 -3.02 9.55 -5.94
CA LEU A 114 -1.92 9.93 -6.84
C LEU A 114 -2.26 9.77 -8.33
N GLU A 115 -3.54 9.56 -8.67
CA GLU A 115 -3.97 9.30 -10.07
C GLU A 115 -3.58 10.41 -11.07
N ASP A 116 -3.39 11.65 -10.56
CA ASP A 116 -3.01 12.82 -11.34
C ASP A 116 -1.49 12.99 -11.55
N LEU A 117 -0.65 12.15 -10.93
CA LEU A 117 0.81 12.25 -11.07
C LEU A 117 1.32 11.62 -12.38
N PRO A 118 2.16 12.31 -13.16
CA PRO A 118 2.60 11.85 -14.49
C PRO A 118 3.38 10.52 -14.49
N ASN A 119 4.18 10.25 -13.45
CA ASN A 119 5.00 9.05 -13.31
C ASN A 119 4.50 8.15 -12.17
N HIS A 120 3.20 8.08 -11.99
CA HIS A 120 2.54 7.16 -11.08
C HIS A 120 2.09 5.91 -11.85
N TYR A 121 2.34 4.74 -11.26
CA TYR A 121 1.99 3.44 -11.80
C TYR A 121 1.28 2.62 -10.71
N SER A 122 0.09 2.11 -11.03
CA SER A 122 -0.79 1.46 -10.06
C SER A 122 -0.98 -0.03 -10.36
N PHE A 123 -0.80 -0.87 -9.33
CA PHE A 123 -0.89 -2.32 -9.47
C PHE A 123 -1.82 -2.92 -8.41
N TYR A 124 -2.59 -3.95 -8.82
CA TYR A 124 -3.37 -4.77 -7.91
C TYR A 124 -2.84 -6.19 -7.89
N ILE A 125 -2.56 -6.72 -6.69
CA ILE A 125 -2.01 -8.07 -6.52
C ILE A 125 -3.07 -8.97 -5.89
N CYS A 126 -3.45 -10.01 -6.62
CA CYS A 126 -4.39 -11.04 -6.16
C CYS A 126 -3.77 -12.42 -6.17
N ALA A 127 -4.47 -13.39 -5.61
CA ALA A 127 -4.10 -14.79 -5.68
C ALA A 127 -5.34 -15.69 -5.54
N ASN A 128 -5.25 -16.94 -6.02
CA ASN A 128 -6.28 -17.93 -5.81
C ASN A 128 -6.40 -18.28 -4.32
N ASP A 129 -7.58 -18.69 -3.90
CA ASP A 129 -7.90 -18.97 -2.50
C ASP A 129 -7.01 -20.07 -1.89
N ASP A 130 -6.72 -21.15 -2.62
CA ASP A 130 -5.82 -22.21 -2.16
C ASP A 130 -4.40 -21.68 -1.85
N TYR A 131 -3.89 -20.82 -2.70
CA TYR A 131 -2.59 -20.18 -2.52
C TYR A 131 -2.61 -19.25 -1.30
N ARG A 132 -3.66 -18.46 -1.15
CA ARG A 132 -3.84 -17.54 -0.04
C ARG A 132 -3.98 -18.29 1.30
N GLU A 133 -4.77 -19.37 1.31
CA GLU A 133 -4.96 -20.20 2.50
C GLU A 133 -3.65 -20.86 2.95
N LYS A 134 -2.87 -21.41 2.00
CA LYS A 134 -1.54 -21.95 2.29
C LYS A 134 -0.65 -20.89 2.94
N ARG A 135 -0.57 -19.69 2.37
CA ARG A 135 0.20 -18.58 2.93
C ARG A 135 -0.37 -18.08 4.26
N GLY A 136 -1.68 -18.14 4.45
CA GLY A 136 -2.33 -17.85 5.73
C GLY A 136 -1.77 -18.71 6.85
N LYS A 137 -1.63 -19.99 6.59
CA LYS A 137 -1.09 -20.97 7.54
C LYS A 137 0.42 -20.83 7.78
N GLU A 138 1.19 -20.58 6.71
CA GLU A 138 2.65 -20.62 6.75
C GLU A 138 3.29 -19.25 7.15
N VAL A 139 2.64 -18.13 6.80
CA VAL A 139 3.25 -16.79 6.86
C VAL A 139 2.47 -15.84 7.77
N TYR A 140 1.18 -16.10 8.02
CA TYR A 140 0.29 -15.19 8.73
C TYR A 140 -0.34 -15.85 9.97
N ASP A 141 0.48 -16.45 10.81
CA ASP A 141 0.11 -17.00 12.14
C ASP A 141 -1.07 -17.97 12.10
N GLY A 142 -1.16 -18.80 11.06
CA GLY A 142 -2.20 -19.82 10.92
C GLY A 142 -3.57 -19.30 10.48
N LYS A 143 -3.68 -18.08 9.96
CA LYS A 143 -4.94 -17.47 9.52
C LYS A 143 -5.63 -18.31 8.46
N SER A 144 -6.91 -18.56 8.69
CA SER A 144 -7.81 -19.21 7.75
C SER A 144 -8.17 -18.29 6.57
N LEU A 145 -8.62 -18.88 5.46
CA LEU A 145 -9.12 -18.11 4.31
C LEU A 145 -10.25 -17.16 4.69
N LYS A 146 -11.11 -17.55 5.64
CA LYS A 146 -12.19 -16.69 6.15
C LYS A 146 -11.63 -15.41 6.77
N GLU A 147 -10.62 -15.52 7.64
CA GLU A 147 -9.99 -14.36 8.27
C GLU A 147 -9.27 -13.47 7.25
N LEU A 148 -8.63 -14.07 6.23
CA LEU A 148 -8.02 -13.31 5.14
C LEU A 148 -9.07 -12.52 4.36
N ASN A 149 -10.23 -13.11 4.09
CA ASN A 149 -11.34 -12.45 3.40
C ASN A 149 -11.98 -11.34 4.25
N GLU A 150 -12.07 -11.52 5.57
CA GLU A 150 -12.53 -10.47 6.48
C GLU A 150 -11.61 -9.23 6.43
N GLU A 151 -10.29 -9.43 6.37
CA GLU A 151 -9.34 -8.34 6.20
C GLU A 151 -9.47 -7.64 4.82
N ASP A 152 -9.71 -8.40 3.76
CA ASP A 152 -9.94 -7.85 2.43
C ASP A 152 -11.26 -7.08 2.35
N ASN A 153 -12.32 -7.55 3.02
CA ASN A 153 -13.58 -6.82 3.13
C ASN A 153 -13.40 -5.47 3.85
N LYS A 154 -12.58 -5.41 4.90
CA LYS A 154 -12.25 -4.15 5.57
C LYS A 154 -11.53 -3.18 4.62
N ARG A 155 -10.58 -3.67 3.81
CA ARG A 155 -9.88 -2.86 2.80
C ARG A 155 -10.82 -2.37 1.72
N ALA A 156 -11.67 -3.25 1.19
CA ALA A 156 -12.66 -2.92 0.17
C ALA A 156 -13.65 -1.84 0.65
N ASN A 157 -14.16 -1.98 1.89
CA ASN A 157 -15.05 -1.01 2.50
C ASN A 157 -14.36 0.35 2.71
N TYR A 158 -13.13 0.34 3.20
CA TYR A 158 -12.32 1.56 3.36
C TYR A 158 -12.11 2.26 2.01
N TYR A 159 -11.68 1.50 1.00
CA TYR A 159 -11.45 2.01 -0.35
C TYR A 159 -12.72 2.61 -0.95
N LYS A 160 -13.83 1.87 -0.91
CA LYS A 160 -15.13 2.32 -1.43
C LYS A 160 -15.65 3.56 -0.69
N TYR A 161 -15.44 3.65 0.63
CA TYR A 161 -15.90 4.79 1.42
C TYR A 161 -15.23 6.09 0.98
N TYR A 162 -13.91 6.08 0.80
CA TYR A 162 -13.14 7.29 0.47
C TYR A 162 -13.07 7.60 -1.01
N THR A 163 -12.96 6.60 -1.87
CA THR A 163 -12.77 6.78 -3.32
C THR A 163 -14.08 6.73 -4.13
N LYS A 164 -15.15 6.17 -3.56
CA LYS A 164 -16.42 5.81 -4.23
C LYS A 164 -16.25 4.76 -5.34
N GLN A 165 -15.07 4.19 -5.50
CA GLN A 165 -14.73 3.15 -6.48
C GLN A 165 -14.75 1.75 -5.84
N ASN A 166 -14.75 0.70 -6.66
CA ASN A 166 -14.64 -0.67 -6.18
C ASN A 166 -13.16 -1.09 -6.11
N TRP A 167 -12.76 -1.59 -4.96
CA TRP A 167 -11.41 -2.12 -4.76
C TRP A 167 -11.17 -3.36 -5.62
N GLY A 168 -10.05 -3.42 -6.35
CA GLY A 168 -9.74 -4.51 -7.26
C GLY A 168 -10.45 -4.43 -8.63
N ASP A 169 -11.21 -3.37 -8.91
CA ASP A 169 -11.76 -3.14 -10.25
C ASP A 169 -10.61 -2.89 -11.23
N PRO A 170 -10.51 -3.66 -12.34
CA PRO A 170 -9.44 -3.50 -13.33
C PRO A 170 -9.26 -2.09 -13.88
N LYS A 171 -10.31 -1.29 -13.86
CA LYS A 171 -10.27 0.09 -14.38
C LYS A 171 -9.44 1.05 -13.52
N ASN A 172 -9.18 0.67 -12.27
CA ASN A 172 -8.48 1.51 -11.29
C ASN A 172 -6.96 1.27 -11.29
N TYR A 173 -6.47 0.30 -12.06
CA TYR A 173 -5.07 -0.13 -12.02
C TYR A 173 -4.48 -0.27 -13.40
N ASP A 174 -3.20 0.05 -13.56
CA ASP A 174 -2.48 -0.18 -14.81
C ASP A 174 -2.33 -1.67 -15.11
N MET A 175 -2.20 -2.51 -14.06
CA MET A 175 -2.08 -3.95 -14.21
C MET A 175 -2.54 -4.70 -12.95
N ILE A 176 -3.16 -5.88 -13.18
CA ILE A 176 -3.50 -6.85 -12.12
C ILE A 176 -2.64 -8.09 -12.29
N ILE A 177 -2.03 -8.55 -11.19
CA ILE A 177 -1.16 -9.73 -11.20
C ILE A 177 -1.68 -10.78 -10.22
N ASN A 178 -1.90 -12.00 -10.73
CA ASN A 178 -2.24 -13.17 -9.92
C ASN A 178 -0.97 -13.94 -9.55
N THR A 179 -0.53 -13.82 -8.31
CA THR A 179 0.69 -14.45 -7.79
C THR A 179 0.58 -15.97 -7.56
N SER A 180 -0.60 -16.56 -7.72
CA SER A 180 -0.74 -18.02 -7.82
C SER A 180 -0.23 -18.56 -9.17
N LYS A 181 -0.09 -17.71 -10.18
CA LYS A 181 0.29 -18.05 -11.54
C LYS A 181 1.71 -17.63 -11.90
N VAL A 182 2.30 -16.75 -11.09
CA VAL A 182 3.65 -16.21 -11.32
C VAL A 182 4.36 -16.05 -9.98
N SER A 183 5.65 -16.37 -9.90
CA SER A 183 6.44 -16.15 -8.69
C SER A 183 6.59 -14.68 -8.37
N LEU A 184 6.80 -14.33 -7.09
CA LEU A 184 6.96 -12.95 -6.65
C LEU A 184 8.15 -12.26 -7.34
N ASP A 185 9.25 -12.99 -7.60
CA ASP A 185 10.40 -12.44 -8.31
C ASP A 185 10.06 -12.08 -9.74
N LYS A 186 9.37 -12.98 -10.46
CA LYS A 186 8.93 -12.71 -11.83
C LYS A 186 7.88 -11.62 -11.90
N ALA A 187 6.97 -11.56 -10.92
CA ALA A 187 6.00 -10.48 -10.80
C ALA A 187 6.69 -9.11 -10.58
N ALA A 188 7.75 -9.06 -9.77
CA ALA A 188 8.56 -7.86 -9.59
C ALA A 188 9.22 -7.43 -10.91
N ASP A 189 9.81 -8.37 -11.65
CA ASP A 189 10.45 -8.07 -12.93
C ASP A 189 9.45 -7.56 -14.00
N ILE A 190 8.23 -8.12 -14.01
CA ILE A 190 7.14 -7.64 -14.89
C ILE A 190 6.78 -6.19 -14.55
N ILE A 191 6.54 -5.89 -13.26
CA ILE A 191 6.20 -4.54 -12.82
C ILE A 191 7.32 -3.56 -13.15
N ILE A 192 8.57 -3.90 -12.84
CA ILE A 192 9.73 -3.06 -13.12
C ILE A 192 9.88 -2.80 -14.63
N SER A 193 9.69 -3.82 -15.46
CA SER A 193 9.74 -3.67 -16.91
C SER A 193 8.66 -2.75 -17.43
N TYR A 194 7.43 -2.90 -16.93
CA TYR A 194 6.30 -2.02 -17.27
C TYR A 194 6.62 -0.56 -16.93
N VAL A 195 7.05 -0.31 -15.69
CA VAL A 195 7.40 1.05 -15.22
C VAL A 195 8.52 1.66 -16.06
N LYS A 196 9.60 0.92 -16.34
CA LYS A 196 10.72 1.40 -17.17
C LYS A 196 10.31 1.73 -18.61
N SER A 197 9.40 0.95 -19.18
CA SER A 197 8.94 1.15 -20.56
C SER A 197 7.94 2.30 -20.72
N ASN A 198 7.29 2.73 -19.64
CA ASN A 198 6.26 3.77 -19.65
C ASN A 198 6.69 5.06 -18.93
N LYS A 199 7.92 5.14 -18.41
CA LYS A 199 8.45 6.33 -17.75
C LYS A 199 8.52 7.48 -18.76
N LYS A 200 7.90 8.61 -18.40
CA LYS A 200 7.83 9.85 -19.21
C LYS A 200 9.00 10.76 -18.91
#